data_1210244ff2feed3aadcefedaa565342a
#
_entry.id   1210244ff2feed3aadcefedaa565342a
#
_cell.length_a   1.000
_cell.length_b   1.000
_cell.length_c   1.000
_cell.angle_alpha   90.00
_cell.angle_beta   90.00
_cell.angle_gamma   90.00
#
_symmetry.space_group_name_H-M   'P 1'
#
loop_
_entity.id
_entity.type
_entity.pdbx_description
1 polymer ?
#
loop_
_entity_poly.entity_id
_entity_poly.type
_entity_poly.pdbx_seq_one_letter_code
_entity_poly.pdbx_strand_id
1 'polypeptide(L)'
;MILGRFPSPSITSRPEARGIIEKFIPIAQAIQKGDIISFKRALGPSSGNEQWFFKKGLLLPLLYRCEVLVWRSLARRVFLLTYQKAADPNSRKAPTLDFLCLTAAAQFCQKILEGWQREIDSTGAMTQMQAGRTHTNAMFMKTPDLVPPPEGATQLSATQGVVFGNMMPGYDEIEAIVASLVQQGLLHGYVSHIQGKFAIMGSKQRGGPLNAGFPAVWEVVKTRAEGDGRDLEVPGWVRTEMKGGMGGVVNLSGIARPVGSGG
;
A
#
# COMPACT_ATOMS: atom_id res chain seq x y z
N MET A 1 -11.22 4.34 6.09
CA MET A 1 -10.47 3.54 5.11
C MET A 1 -9.15 4.20 4.77
N ILE A 2 -9.11 5.42 4.29
CA ILE A 2 -7.86 6.15 3.97
C ILE A 2 -6.89 6.19 5.17
N LEU A 3 -7.39 6.26 6.39
CA LEU A 3 -6.59 6.20 7.63
C LEU A 3 -6.18 4.77 8.06
N GLY A 4 -6.49 3.74 7.28
CA GLY A 4 -6.19 2.36 7.63
C GLY A 4 -6.96 1.83 8.85
N ARG A 5 -8.05 2.50 9.25
CA ARG A 5 -8.89 2.10 10.37
C ARG A 5 -10.29 1.71 9.91
N PHE A 6 -10.87 0.72 10.56
CA PHE A 6 -12.29 0.42 10.41
C PHE A 6 -13.15 1.49 11.09
N PRO A 7 -14.40 1.71 10.61
CA PRO A 7 -15.33 2.57 11.30
C PRO A 7 -15.59 2.06 12.71
N SER A 8 -15.86 2.99 13.64
CA SER A 8 -16.14 2.62 15.03
C SER A 8 -17.41 1.77 15.13
N PRO A 9 -17.51 0.89 16.15
CA PRO A 9 -18.72 0.10 16.41
C PRO A 9 -19.98 0.95 16.52
N SER A 10 -19.87 2.16 17.06
CA SER A 10 -20.99 3.10 17.19
C SER A 10 -21.56 3.57 15.84
N ILE A 11 -20.75 3.57 14.78
CA ILE A 11 -21.20 3.90 13.42
C ILE A 11 -21.77 2.65 12.76
N THR A 12 -21.13 1.51 12.96
CA THR A 12 -21.54 0.23 12.33
C THR A 12 -22.84 -0.31 12.88
N SER A 13 -23.21 0.04 14.10
CA SER A 13 -24.47 -0.37 14.72
C SER A 13 -25.71 0.44 14.24
N ARG A 14 -25.50 1.55 13.54
CA ARG A 14 -26.60 2.37 13.02
C ARG A 14 -27.28 1.69 11.84
N PRO A 15 -28.61 1.45 11.88
CA PRO A 15 -29.35 0.78 10.80
C PRO A 15 -29.26 1.55 9.48
N GLU A 16 -29.26 2.88 9.54
CA GLU A 16 -29.15 3.77 8.37
C GLU A 16 -27.80 3.65 7.64
N ALA A 17 -26.74 3.35 8.37
CA ALA A 17 -25.40 3.21 7.82
C ALA A 17 -25.12 1.81 7.26
N ARG A 18 -25.93 0.82 7.59
CA ARG A 18 -25.68 -0.59 7.30
C ARG A 18 -25.44 -0.86 5.82
N GLY A 19 -26.32 -0.42 4.95
CA GLY A 19 -26.22 -0.63 3.50
C GLY A 19 -24.98 0.05 2.87
N ILE A 20 -24.51 1.16 3.47
CA ILE A 20 -23.29 1.83 3.04
C ILE A 20 -22.08 1.05 3.54
N ILE A 21 -22.06 0.66 4.80
CA ILE A 21 -20.97 -0.05 5.44
C ILE A 21 -20.72 -1.40 4.77
N GLU A 22 -21.76 -2.14 4.42
CA GLU A 22 -21.65 -3.42 3.71
C GLU A 22 -20.88 -3.32 2.40
N LYS A 23 -20.97 -2.18 1.69
CA LYS A 23 -20.20 -1.94 0.46
C LYS A 23 -18.73 -1.64 0.73
N PHE A 24 -18.40 -1.02 1.85
CA PHE A 24 -17.03 -0.63 2.19
C PHE A 24 -16.24 -1.70 2.96
N ILE A 25 -16.91 -2.59 3.69
CA ILE A 25 -16.26 -3.65 4.48
C ILE A 25 -15.33 -4.52 3.63
N PRO A 26 -15.74 -5.07 2.47
CA PRO A 26 -14.85 -5.90 1.65
C PRO A 26 -13.59 -5.16 1.22
N ILE A 27 -13.73 -3.88 0.85
CA ILE A 27 -12.60 -3.04 0.44
C ILE A 27 -11.66 -2.79 1.63
N ALA A 28 -12.20 -2.46 2.81
CA ALA A 28 -11.41 -2.24 4.01
C ALA A 28 -10.65 -3.50 4.45
N GLN A 29 -11.28 -4.66 4.38
CA GLN A 29 -10.65 -5.95 4.66
C GLN A 29 -9.55 -6.29 3.66
N ALA A 30 -9.78 -6.04 2.37
CA ALA A 30 -8.78 -6.25 1.33
C ALA A 30 -7.54 -5.35 1.55
N ILE A 31 -7.75 -4.08 1.89
CA ILE A 31 -6.66 -3.14 2.25
C ILE A 31 -5.88 -3.66 3.45
N GLN A 32 -6.55 -4.07 4.51
CA GLN A 32 -5.89 -4.55 5.72
C GLN A 32 -5.08 -5.82 5.48
N LYS A 33 -5.62 -6.73 4.67
CA LYS A 33 -4.99 -8.00 4.33
C LYS A 33 -3.90 -7.88 3.27
N GLY A 34 -3.85 -6.77 2.52
CA GLY A 34 -3.00 -6.65 1.33
C GLY A 34 -3.46 -7.57 0.20
N ASP A 35 -4.77 -7.78 0.10
CA ASP A 35 -5.39 -8.64 -0.91
C ASP A 35 -5.79 -7.79 -2.13
N ILE A 36 -4.87 -7.67 -3.07
CA ILE A 36 -5.07 -6.93 -4.31
C ILE A 36 -6.22 -7.53 -5.12
N ILE A 37 -6.37 -8.85 -5.11
CA ILE A 37 -7.38 -9.55 -5.89
C ILE A 37 -8.78 -9.15 -5.42
N SER A 38 -9.04 -9.30 -4.11
CA SER A 38 -10.32 -8.91 -3.52
C SER A 38 -10.58 -7.41 -3.64
N PHE A 39 -9.53 -6.58 -3.55
CA PHE A 39 -9.63 -5.14 -3.72
C PHE A 39 -10.09 -4.77 -5.13
N LYS A 40 -9.42 -5.28 -6.16
CA LYS A 40 -9.77 -5.02 -7.57
C LYS A 40 -11.16 -5.57 -7.91
N ARG A 41 -11.50 -6.77 -7.44
CA ARG A 41 -12.82 -7.36 -7.62
C ARG A 41 -13.94 -6.57 -6.95
N ALA A 42 -13.71 -6.05 -5.73
CA ALA A 42 -14.72 -5.26 -5.01
C ALA A 42 -15.03 -3.93 -5.68
N LEU A 43 -14.10 -3.37 -6.42
CA LEU A 43 -14.25 -2.11 -7.17
C LEU A 43 -14.53 -2.32 -8.66
N GLY A 44 -14.40 -3.56 -9.15
CA GLY A 44 -14.62 -3.91 -10.55
C GLY A 44 -16.09 -4.17 -10.89
N PRO A 45 -16.38 -4.35 -12.18
CA PRO A 45 -17.75 -4.52 -12.69
C PRO A 45 -18.46 -5.75 -12.12
N SER A 46 -17.70 -6.79 -11.77
CA SER A 46 -18.25 -8.03 -11.20
C SER A 46 -18.86 -7.88 -9.81
N SER A 47 -18.55 -6.81 -9.08
CA SER A 47 -19.04 -6.60 -7.72
C SER A 47 -20.48 -6.07 -7.66
N GLY A 48 -21.01 -5.53 -8.76
CA GLY A 48 -22.29 -4.79 -8.79
C GLY A 48 -22.24 -3.45 -8.04
N ASN A 49 -21.16 -3.13 -7.32
CA ASN A 49 -21.01 -1.89 -6.56
C ASN A 49 -20.30 -0.77 -7.33
N GLU A 50 -19.64 -1.10 -8.45
CA GLU A 50 -18.87 -0.15 -9.26
C GLU A 50 -19.72 1.07 -9.65
N GLN A 51 -20.92 0.84 -10.20
CA GLN A 51 -21.83 1.91 -10.62
C GLN A 51 -22.26 2.79 -9.43
N TRP A 52 -22.46 2.20 -8.27
CA TRP A 52 -22.78 2.96 -7.07
C TRP A 52 -21.62 3.87 -6.64
N PHE A 53 -20.40 3.33 -6.59
CA PHE A 53 -19.21 4.13 -6.29
C PHE A 53 -18.97 5.21 -7.33
N PHE A 54 -19.17 4.89 -8.62
CA PHE A 54 -19.05 5.85 -9.71
C PHE A 54 -20.05 7.01 -9.58
N LYS A 55 -21.35 6.71 -9.38
CA LYS A 55 -22.39 7.73 -9.18
C LYS A 55 -22.12 8.62 -7.96
N LYS A 56 -21.42 8.11 -6.95
CA LYS A 56 -21.04 8.88 -5.75
C LYS A 56 -19.70 9.60 -5.90
N GLY A 57 -19.04 9.51 -7.04
CA GLY A 57 -17.71 10.09 -7.25
C GLY A 57 -16.61 9.46 -6.42
N LEU A 58 -16.82 8.25 -5.88
CA LEU A 58 -15.90 7.58 -4.96
C LEU A 58 -15.01 6.55 -5.65
N LEU A 59 -15.36 6.09 -6.84
CA LEU A 59 -14.65 5.00 -7.53
C LEU A 59 -13.17 5.32 -7.75
N LEU A 60 -12.87 6.44 -8.40
CA LEU A 60 -11.49 6.85 -8.69
C LEU A 60 -10.66 7.14 -7.44
N PRO A 61 -11.18 7.90 -6.43
CA PRO A 61 -10.47 8.07 -5.16
C PRO A 61 -10.18 6.75 -4.45
N LEU A 62 -11.09 5.77 -4.49
CA LEU A 62 -10.87 4.46 -3.88
C LEU A 62 -9.80 3.68 -4.66
N LEU A 63 -9.88 3.64 -5.99
CA LEU A 63 -8.91 2.95 -6.82
C LEU A 63 -7.50 3.51 -6.61
N TYR A 64 -7.30 4.83 -6.74
CA TYR A 64 -5.95 5.39 -6.74
C TYR A 64 -5.37 5.62 -5.34
N ARG A 65 -6.19 6.09 -4.38
CA ARG A 65 -5.67 6.42 -3.04
C ARG A 65 -5.62 5.22 -2.12
N CYS A 66 -6.54 4.26 -2.25
CA CYS A 66 -6.53 3.08 -1.39
C CYS A 66 -5.63 1.97 -1.93
N GLU A 67 -5.34 1.93 -3.22
CA GLU A 67 -4.42 0.95 -3.81
C GLU A 67 -3.02 1.02 -3.18
N VAL A 68 -2.54 2.22 -2.89
CA VAL A 68 -1.25 2.44 -2.20
C VAL A 68 -1.22 1.73 -0.85
N LEU A 69 -2.34 1.75 -0.12
CA LEU A 69 -2.46 1.06 1.17
C LEU A 69 -2.50 -0.47 1.03
N VAL A 70 -3.11 -0.96 -0.05
CA VAL A 70 -3.10 -2.41 -0.35
C VAL A 70 -1.67 -2.87 -0.63
N TRP A 71 -0.92 -2.13 -1.44
CA TRP A 71 0.49 -2.41 -1.73
C TRP A 71 1.36 -2.41 -0.48
N ARG A 72 1.17 -1.43 0.41
CA ARG A 72 1.85 -1.41 1.71
C ARG A 72 1.56 -2.67 2.51
N SER A 73 0.30 -3.08 2.58
CA SER A 73 -0.13 -4.25 3.34
C SER A 73 0.36 -5.55 2.70
N LEU A 74 0.41 -5.63 1.36
CA LEU A 74 1.03 -6.74 0.63
C LEU A 74 2.53 -6.83 0.93
N ALA A 75 3.26 -5.73 0.81
CA ALA A 75 4.69 -5.70 1.13
C ALA A 75 4.96 -6.16 2.57
N ARG A 76 4.13 -5.70 3.54
CA ARG A 76 4.21 -6.16 4.93
C ARG A 76 3.96 -7.68 5.05
N ARG A 77 2.99 -8.22 4.32
CA ARG A 77 2.68 -9.66 4.33
C ARG A 77 3.81 -10.47 3.71
N VAL A 78 4.33 -10.05 2.56
CA VAL A 78 5.48 -10.72 1.92
C VAL A 78 6.69 -10.68 2.85
N PHE A 79 6.96 -9.54 3.49
CA PHE A 79 8.01 -9.44 4.49
C PHE A 79 7.82 -10.44 5.63
N LEU A 80 6.61 -10.56 6.19
CA LEU A 80 6.31 -11.53 7.26
C LEU A 80 6.58 -12.97 6.86
N LEU A 81 6.30 -13.32 5.60
CA LEU A 81 6.47 -14.68 5.07
C LEU A 81 7.92 -15.00 4.72
N THR A 82 8.71 -14.01 4.35
CA THR A 82 10.08 -14.20 3.83
C THR A 82 11.17 -13.81 4.80
N TYR A 83 10.83 -12.97 5.81
CA TYR A 83 11.81 -12.51 6.77
C TYR A 83 12.28 -13.63 7.70
N GLN A 84 13.59 -13.81 7.73
CA GLN A 84 14.27 -14.68 8.68
C GLN A 84 15.04 -13.82 9.68
N LYS A 85 14.77 -14.07 10.97
CA LYS A 85 15.52 -13.40 12.03
C LYS A 85 16.99 -13.83 11.96
N ALA A 86 17.88 -12.84 12.06
CA ALA A 86 19.33 -13.14 12.11
C ALA A 86 19.62 -14.09 13.27
N ALA A 87 20.45 -15.10 13.00
CA ALA A 87 20.88 -16.07 14.03
C ALA A 87 21.69 -15.39 15.14
N ASP A 88 22.47 -14.37 14.79
CA ASP A 88 23.24 -13.56 15.74
C ASP A 88 22.43 -12.33 16.18
N PRO A 89 22.09 -12.19 17.48
CA PRO A 89 21.40 -11.02 18.02
C PRO A 89 22.18 -9.71 17.85
N ASN A 90 23.50 -9.79 17.75
CA ASN A 90 24.38 -8.64 17.60
C ASN A 90 24.58 -8.23 16.13
N SER A 91 24.05 -9.01 15.20
CA SER A 91 24.15 -8.70 13.78
C SER A 91 23.71 -7.26 13.49
N ARG A 92 24.55 -6.54 12.75
CA ARG A 92 24.24 -5.18 12.27
C ARG A 92 23.45 -5.18 10.95
N LYS A 93 23.15 -6.36 10.40
CA LYS A 93 22.40 -6.46 9.14
C LYS A 93 20.98 -5.94 9.34
N ALA A 94 20.58 -5.01 8.49
CA ALA A 94 19.20 -4.51 8.48
C ALA A 94 18.25 -5.61 8.00
N PRO A 95 17.04 -5.72 8.56
CA PRO A 95 15.98 -6.56 7.99
C PRO A 95 15.65 -6.07 6.58
N THR A 96 15.52 -7.00 5.63
CA THR A 96 15.29 -6.66 4.23
C THR A 96 14.07 -7.37 3.67
N LEU A 97 13.35 -6.70 2.78
CA LEU A 97 12.34 -7.27 1.90
C LEU A 97 12.94 -7.39 0.50
N ASP A 98 12.96 -8.60 -0.05
CA ASP A 98 13.44 -8.88 -1.39
C ASP A 98 12.38 -8.52 -2.44
N PHE A 99 12.76 -7.77 -3.47
CA PHE A 99 11.84 -7.39 -4.53
C PHE A 99 11.42 -8.56 -5.40
N LEU A 100 12.25 -9.57 -5.57
CA LEU A 100 11.87 -10.78 -6.31
C LEU A 100 10.69 -11.47 -5.66
N CYS A 101 10.67 -11.56 -4.32
CA CYS A 101 9.55 -12.16 -3.59
C CYS A 101 8.26 -11.32 -3.75
N LEU A 102 8.37 -9.99 -3.73
CA LEU A 102 7.23 -9.11 -3.91
C LEU A 102 6.72 -9.15 -5.36
N THR A 103 7.62 -9.20 -6.33
CA THR A 103 7.28 -9.38 -7.76
C THR A 103 6.56 -10.70 -7.99
N ALA A 104 7.06 -11.81 -7.45
CA ALA A 104 6.41 -13.10 -7.57
C ALA A 104 4.99 -13.10 -6.96
N ALA A 105 4.80 -12.45 -5.82
CA ALA A 105 3.50 -12.28 -5.20
C ALA A 105 2.54 -11.44 -6.09
N ALA A 106 3.03 -10.34 -6.66
CA ALA A 106 2.27 -9.48 -7.56
C ALA A 106 1.87 -10.21 -8.85
N GLN A 107 2.81 -10.93 -9.46
CA GLN A 107 2.56 -11.74 -10.65
C GLN A 107 1.54 -12.85 -10.39
N PHE A 108 1.62 -13.50 -9.23
CA PHE A 108 0.60 -14.46 -8.83
C PHE A 108 -0.78 -13.81 -8.74
N CYS A 109 -0.88 -12.64 -8.11
CA CYS A 109 -2.15 -11.90 -8.02
C CYS A 109 -2.67 -11.51 -9.42
N GLN A 110 -1.79 -11.09 -10.32
CA GLN A 110 -2.15 -10.75 -11.71
C GLN A 110 -2.74 -11.96 -12.43
N LYS A 111 -2.07 -13.11 -12.38
CA LYS A 111 -2.57 -14.35 -13.00
C LYS A 111 -3.95 -14.72 -12.48
N ILE A 112 -4.19 -14.65 -11.17
CA ILE A 112 -5.51 -14.93 -10.60
C ILE A 112 -6.58 -13.94 -11.08
N LEU A 113 -6.23 -12.67 -11.26
CA LEU A 113 -7.15 -11.67 -11.83
C LEU A 113 -7.46 -11.97 -13.29
N GLU A 114 -6.50 -12.46 -14.05
CA GLU A 114 -6.65 -12.90 -15.45
C GLU A 114 -7.45 -14.20 -15.58
N GLY A 115 -7.85 -14.83 -14.50
CA GLY A 115 -8.67 -16.04 -14.51
C GLY A 115 -7.89 -17.35 -14.50
N TRP A 116 -6.57 -17.29 -14.24
CA TRP A 116 -5.81 -18.51 -14.02
C TRP A 116 -6.31 -19.23 -12.78
N GLN A 117 -6.47 -20.56 -12.90
CA GLN A 117 -6.97 -21.41 -11.83
C GLN A 117 -5.85 -22.28 -11.28
N ARG A 118 -5.95 -22.63 -9.99
CA ARG A 118 -5.06 -23.64 -9.43
C ARG A 118 -5.43 -24.99 -10.02
N GLU A 119 -4.42 -25.75 -10.38
CA GLU A 119 -4.63 -27.15 -10.73
C GLU A 119 -5.23 -27.87 -9.51
N ILE A 120 -6.45 -28.32 -9.64
CA ILE A 120 -7.10 -29.18 -8.64
C ILE A 120 -6.73 -30.61 -9.04
N ASP A 121 -5.86 -31.21 -8.25
CA ASP A 121 -5.60 -32.64 -8.43
C ASP A 121 -6.93 -33.40 -8.51
N SER A 122 -7.04 -34.28 -9.47
CA SER A 122 -8.27 -35.07 -9.80
C SER A 122 -8.87 -35.85 -8.61
N THR A 123 -8.21 -35.84 -7.47
CA THR A 123 -8.67 -36.43 -6.20
C THR A 123 -9.52 -35.50 -5.34
N GLY A 124 -9.77 -34.25 -5.77
CA GLY A 124 -10.58 -33.27 -4.98
C GLY A 124 -9.96 -32.90 -3.64
N ALA A 125 -8.84 -33.45 -3.28
CA ALA A 125 -8.05 -33.02 -2.14
C ALA A 125 -7.24 -31.81 -2.59
N MET A 126 -7.52 -30.62 -1.98
CA MET A 126 -6.47 -29.60 -1.90
C MET A 126 -5.25 -30.35 -1.43
N THR A 127 -4.18 -30.38 -2.22
CA THR A 127 -2.90 -30.88 -1.75
C THR A 127 -2.62 -30.08 -0.49
N GLN A 128 -2.93 -30.67 0.65
CA GLN A 128 -2.48 -30.13 1.93
C GLN A 128 -0.99 -30.06 1.74
N MET A 129 -0.49 -28.85 1.56
CA MET A 129 0.93 -28.60 1.61
C MET A 129 1.41 -29.36 2.82
N GLN A 130 2.14 -30.46 2.58
CA GLN A 130 2.71 -31.25 3.64
C GLN A 130 3.38 -30.26 4.58
N ALA A 131 2.82 -30.15 5.79
CA ALA A 131 3.30 -29.29 6.86
C ALA A 131 4.66 -29.81 7.39
N GLY A 132 5.54 -30.19 6.50
CA GLY A 132 6.86 -30.74 6.74
C GLY A 132 7.94 -29.79 6.28
N ARG A 133 8.42 -28.92 7.18
CA ARG A 133 9.79 -28.34 7.20
C ARG A 133 10.37 -27.79 5.88
N THR A 134 9.56 -27.39 4.91
CA THR A 134 10.03 -26.61 3.77
C THR A 134 10.24 -25.18 4.26
N HIS A 135 11.46 -24.68 4.10
CA HIS A 135 11.82 -23.31 4.38
C HIS A 135 10.77 -22.37 3.77
N THR A 136 10.29 -21.40 4.53
CA THR A 136 9.24 -20.44 4.13
C THR A 136 9.56 -19.76 2.81
N ASN A 137 10.83 -19.54 2.52
CA ASN A 137 11.31 -19.01 1.23
C ASN A 137 11.06 -19.94 0.04
N ALA A 138 11.26 -21.26 0.21
CA ALA A 138 11.01 -22.23 -0.87
C ALA A 138 9.53 -22.35 -1.19
N MET A 139 8.66 -22.18 -0.19
CA MET A 139 7.20 -22.20 -0.33
C MET A 139 6.69 -20.97 -1.08
N PHE A 140 7.34 -19.82 -0.93
CA PHE A 140 6.97 -18.58 -1.60
C PHE A 140 7.52 -18.52 -3.04
N MET A 141 8.66 -19.14 -3.29
CA MET A 141 9.29 -19.22 -4.61
C MET A 141 8.65 -20.26 -5.54
N LYS A 142 7.96 -21.28 -5.00
CA LYS A 142 7.12 -22.16 -5.79
C LYS A 142 5.80 -21.44 -6.06
N THR A 143 5.70 -20.79 -7.19
CA THR A 143 4.39 -20.42 -7.73
C THR A 143 3.59 -21.72 -7.88
N PRO A 144 2.40 -21.84 -7.29
CA PRO A 144 1.55 -22.99 -7.52
C PRO A 144 1.32 -23.14 -9.03
N ASP A 145 1.29 -24.35 -9.50
CA ASP A 145 1.00 -24.65 -10.90
C ASP A 145 -0.39 -24.07 -11.22
N LEU A 146 -0.39 -23.06 -12.08
CA LEU A 146 -1.59 -22.35 -12.49
C LEU A 146 -1.90 -22.72 -13.94
N VAL A 147 -3.10 -23.17 -14.16
CA VAL A 147 -3.62 -23.46 -15.49
C VAL A 147 -4.14 -22.16 -16.10
N PRO A 148 -3.74 -21.82 -17.34
CA PRO A 148 -4.20 -20.62 -18.01
C PRO A 148 -5.73 -20.68 -18.25
N PRO A 149 -6.40 -19.52 -18.32
CA PRO A 149 -7.80 -19.47 -18.67
C PRO A 149 -8.02 -19.99 -20.10
N PRO A 150 -9.21 -20.54 -20.40
CA PRO A 150 -9.55 -21.01 -21.75
C PRO A 150 -9.46 -19.86 -22.76
N GLU A 151 -9.17 -20.20 -24.01
CA GLU A 151 -9.16 -19.25 -25.13
C GLU A 151 -10.50 -18.51 -25.22
N GLY A 152 -10.46 -17.20 -25.38
CA GLY A 152 -11.64 -16.34 -25.40
C GLY A 152 -12.11 -15.84 -24.04
N ALA A 153 -11.36 -16.07 -22.96
CA ALA A 153 -11.64 -15.48 -21.67
C ALA A 153 -11.65 -13.93 -21.74
N THR A 154 -12.51 -13.32 -20.92
CA THR A 154 -12.66 -11.88 -20.89
C THR A 154 -11.35 -11.22 -20.47
N GLN A 155 -10.83 -10.32 -21.30
CA GLN A 155 -9.65 -9.54 -20.95
C GLN A 155 -10.00 -8.53 -19.85
N LEU A 156 -9.07 -8.33 -18.95
CA LEU A 156 -9.19 -7.30 -17.92
C LEU A 156 -9.05 -5.90 -18.53
N SER A 157 -9.80 -4.93 -18.02
CA SER A 157 -9.54 -3.53 -18.33
C SER A 157 -8.24 -3.06 -17.64
N ALA A 158 -7.65 -1.96 -18.16
CA ALA A 158 -6.39 -1.42 -17.65
C ALA A 158 -6.38 -1.14 -16.13
N THR A 159 -7.54 -0.89 -15.54
CA THR A 159 -7.70 -0.61 -14.10
C THR A 159 -7.94 -1.85 -13.25
N GLN A 160 -8.21 -3.00 -13.87
CA GLN A 160 -8.51 -4.26 -13.17
C GLN A 160 -7.26 -5.09 -12.88
N GLY A 161 -6.17 -4.85 -13.59
CA GLY A 161 -4.89 -5.52 -13.36
C GLY A 161 -4.20 -5.06 -12.06
N VAL A 162 -3.13 -5.73 -11.72
CA VAL A 162 -2.32 -5.42 -10.53
C VAL A 162 -1.59 -4.08 -10.69
N VAL A 163 -1.08 -3.82 -11.90
CA VAL A 163 -0.51 -2.53 -12.30
C VAL A 163 -1.34 -1.92 -13.42
N PHE A 164 -1.22 -0.61 -13.60
CA PHE A 164 -1.90 0.09 -14.68
C PHE A 164 -1.46 -0.45 -16.04
N GLY A 165 -2.39 -0.56 -16.97
CA GLY A 165 -2.15 -1.15 -18.30
C GLY A 165 -2.36 -2.66 -18.36
N ASN A 166 -2.72 -3.29 -17.26
CA ASN A 166 -2.96 -4.74 -17.16
C ASN A 166 -1.78 -5.61 -17.64
N MET A 167 -0.56 -5.08 -17.49
CA MET A 167 0.65 -5.82 -17.80
C MET A 167 1.08 -6.69 -16.62
N MET A 168 1.82 -7.75 -16.90
CA MET A 168 2.45 -8.54 -15.85
C MET A 168 3.46 -7.66 -15.11
N PRO A 169 3.31 -7.48 -13.77
CA PRO A 169 4.20 -6.63 -13.01
C PRO A 169 5.64 -7.13 -13.08
N GLY A 170 6.53 -6.28 -13.51
CA GLY A 170 7.96 -6.52 -13.55
C GLY A 170 8.67 -6.06 -12.28
N TYR A 171 9.97 -6.24 -12.27
CA TYR A 171 10.82 -5.85 -11.16
C TYR A 171 10.86 -4.33 -10.97
N ASP A 172 10.99 -3.58 -12.06
CA ASP A 172 11.14 -2.13 -12.03
C ASP A 172 9.86 -1.43 -11.54
N GLU A 173 8.69 -1.95 -11.92
CA GLU A 173 7.41 -1.45 -11.42
C GLU A 173 7.26 -1.68 -9.91
N ILE A 174 7.69 -2.85 -9.43
CA ILE A 174 7.65 -3.16 -8.00
C ILE A 174 8.63 -2.28 -7.22
N GLU A 175 9.83 -2.05 -7.73
CA GLU A 175 10.78 -1.12 -7.14
C GLU A 175 10.21 0.29 -7.07
N ALA A 176 9.62 0.78 -8.15
CA ALA A 176 8.98 2.11 -8.22
C ALA A 176 7.83 2.23 -7.21
N ILE A 177 6.99 1.18 -7.07
CA ILE A 177 5.92 1.14 -6.07
C ILE A 177 6.49 1.23 -4.66
N VAL A 178 7.53 0.44 -4.34
CA VAL A 178 8.15 0.47 -3.00
C VAL A 178 8.81 1.83 -2.74
N ALA A 179 9.51 2.40 -3.72
CA ALA A 179 10.09 3.74 -3.60
C ALA A 179 9.03 4.81 -3.34
N SER A 180 7.90 4.74 -4.03
CA SER A 180 6.74 5.62 -3.79
C SER A 180 6.17 5.46 -2.37
N LEU A 181 6.07 4.23 -1.86
CA LEU A 181 5.63 3.97 -0.49
C LEU A 181 6.58 4.56 0.56
N VAL A 182 7.90 4.48 0.31
CA VAL A 182 8.92 5.10 1.17
C VAL A 182 8.79 6.62 1.14
N GLN A 183 8.65 7.23 -0.04
CA GLN A 183 8.48 8.67 -0.20
C GLN A 183 7.21 9.17 0.51
N GLN A 184 6.14 8.38 0.48
CA GLN A 184 4.90 8.67 1.19
C GLN A 184 4.99 8.44 2.71
N GLY A 185 6.12 7.91 3.23
CA GLY A 185 6.29 7.59 4.64
C GLY A 185 5.49 6.35 5.10
N LEU A 186 4.89 5.60 4.17
CA LEU A 186 4.14 4.38 4.46
C LEU A 186 5.04 3.17 4.70
N LEU A 187 6.28 3.25 4.21
CA LEU A 187 7.40 2.37 4.55
C LEU A 187 8.55 3.21 5.10
N HIS A 188 9.23 2.70 6.11
CA HIS A 188 10.35 3.39 6.73
C HIS A 188 11.66 2.62 6.52
N GLY A 189 12.51 3.14 5.64
CA GLY A 189 13.74 2.50 5.23
C GLY A 189 14.26 3.10 3.93
N TYR A 190 15.08 2.36 3.22
CA TYR A 190 15.60 2.76 1.93
C TYR A 190 15.59 1.60 0.93
N VAL A 191 15.48 1.97 -0.34
CA VAL A 191 15.57 1.05 -1.47
C VAL A 191 17.05 0.91 -1.87
N SER A 192 17.54 -0.32 -1.97
CA SER A 192 18.83 -0.65 -2.53
C SER A 192 18.63 -1.26 -3.92
N HIS A 193 18.75 -0.45 -4.96
CA HIS A 193 18.60 -0.89 -6.34
C HIS A 193 19.59 -2.02 -6.70
N ILE A 194 20.88 -1.86 -6.37
CA ILE A 194 21.91 -2.85 -6.68
C ILE A 194 21.62 -4.22 -6.04
N GLN A 195 21.08 -4.22 -4.80
CA GLN A 195 20.77 -5.47 -4.10
C GLN A 195 19.36 -5.99 -4.36
N GLY A 196 18.51 -5.19 -4.99
CA GLY A 196 17.13 -5.54 -5.22
C GLY A 196 16.29 -5.69 -3.97
N LYS A 197 16.53 -4.83 -2.97
CA LYS A 197 15.92 -4.98 -1.64
C LYS A 197 15.49 -3.66 -1.04
N PHE A 198 14.41 -3.71 -0.29
CA PHE A 198 14.05 -2.67 0.65
C PHE A 198 14.63 -3.00 2.02
N ALA A 199 15.44 -2.12 2.58
CA ALA A 199 16.08 -2.28 3.88
C ALA A 199 15.38 -1.41 4.93
N ILE A 200 14.96 -2.04 6.04
CA ILE A 200 14.25 -1.40 7.14
C ILE A 200 15.24 -0.73 8.08
N MET A 201 15.05 0.54 8.36
CA MET A 201 15.87 1.31 9.31
C MET A 201 15.25 1.32 10.71
N GLY A 202 16.10 1.44 11.73
CA GLY A 202 15.67 1.64 13.12
C GLY A 202 15.01 0.44 13.79
N SER A 203 15.19 -0.77 13.27
CA SER A 203 14.57 -2.00 13.79
C SER A 203 14.88 -2.26 15.27
N LYS A 204 16.12 -2.02 15.71
CA LYS A 204 16.51 -2.22 17.12
C LYS A 204 15.91 -1.17 18.06
N GLN A 205 15.74 0.05 17.57
CA GLN A 205 15.25 1.18 18.36
C GLN A 205 13.72 1.17 18.53
N ARG A 206 13.00 0.65 17.53
CA ARG A 206 11.52 0.67 17.48
C ARG A 206 10.87 -0.67 17.83
N GLY A 207 11.57 -1.56 18.54
CA GLY A 207 10.99 -2.82 19.03
C GLY A 207 10.76 -3.88 17.95
N GLY A 208 11.51 -3.81 16.85
CA GLY A 208 11.51 -4.83 15.82
C GLY A 208 11.23 -4.32 14.41
N PRO A 209 11.47 -5.17 13.40
CA PRO A 209 11.41 -4.75 11.99
C PRO A 209 10.00 -4.35 11.52
N LEU A 210 8.96 -4.97 12.07
CA LEU A 210 7.57 -4.65 11.70
C LEU A 210 7.16 -3.25 12.16
N ASN A 211 7.47 -2.90 13.40
CA ASN A 211 7.14 -1.59 13.96
C ASN A 211 8.03 -0.49 13.32
N ALA A 212 9.27 -0.84 13.01
CA ALA A 212 10.19 0.10 12.39
C ALA A 212 9.87 0.35 10.92
N GLY A 213 9.62 -0.71 10.13
CA GLY A 213 9.50 -0.64 8.68
C GLY A 213 8.10 -0.29 8.18
N PHE A 214 7.07 -0.56 8.99
CA PHE A 214 5.66 -0.43 8.58
C PHE A 214 4.88 0.43 9.57
N PRO A 215 5.11 1.74 9.61
CA PRO A 215 4.42 2.64 10.52
C PRO A 215 2.91 2.59 10.34
N ALA A 216 2.15 2.88 11.38
CA ALA A 216 0.70 2.89 11.29
C ALA A 216 0.22 4.00 10.33
N VAL A 217 -0.63 3.67 9.37
CA VAL A 217 -1.08 4.60 8.33
C VAL A 217 -1.68 5.88 8.94
N TRP A 218 -2.46 5.74 10.01
CA TRP A 218 -3.08 6.89 10.66
C TRP A 218 -2.05 7.83 11.32
N GLU A 219 -0.93 7.29 11.82
CA GLU A 219 0.17 8.11 12.37
C GLU A 219 0.86 8.90 11.26
N VAL A 220 1.14 8.24 10.13
CA VAL A 220 1.73 8.90 8.95
C VAL A 220 0.84 10.05 8.47
N VAL A 221 -0.47 9.81 8.35
CA VAL A 221 -1.43 10.85 7.93
C VAL A 221 -1.50 11.96 8.96
N LYS A 222 -1.54 11.62 10.26
CA LYS A 222 -1.58 12.60 11.34
C LYS A 222 -0.32 13.47 11.34
N THR A 223 0.87 12.86 11.31
CA THR A 223 2.15 13.58 11.28
C THR A 223 2.24 14.52 10.07
N ARG A 224 1.72 14.11 8.90
CA ARG A 224 1.67 14.98 7.72
C ARG A 224 0.65 16.10 7.86
N ALA A 225 -0.49 15.85 8.49
CA ALA A 225 -1.53 16.86 8.72
C ALA A 225 -1.15 17.86 9.82
N GLU A 226 -0.41 17.40 10.84
CA GLU A 226 0.10 18.20 11.96
C GLU A 226 1.54 18.66 11.71
N GLY A 227 2.13 18.24 10.59
CA GLY A 227 3.55 18.42 10.27
C GLY A 227 3.96 19.86 10.24
N ASP A 228 5.19 20.01 10.60
CA ASP A 228 6.01 21.19 10.70
C ASP A 228 5.69 22.13 9.52
N GLY A 229 4.93 23.19 9.72
CA GLY A 229 4.34 24.09 8.71
C GLY A 229 5.09 24.33 7.38
N ARG A 230 6.25 23.73 7.22
CA ARG A 230 7.08 23.74 6.01
C ARG A 230 6.45 23.02 4.82
N ASP A 231 5.69 21.94 5.06
CA ASP A 231 4.98 21.23 3.99
C ASP A 231 3.71 21.96 3.51
N LEU A 232 3.31 23.01 4.23
CA LEU A 232 2.18 23.88 3.89
C LEU A 232 2.62 25.17 3.20
N GLU A 233 3.92 25.37 3.03
CA GLU A 233 4.45 26.56 2.37
C GLU A 233 4.34 26.41 0.84
N VAL A 234 3.67 27.32 0.22
CA VAL A 234 3.69 27.45 -1.23
C VAL A 234 5.07 27.96 -1.63
N PRO A 235 5.78 27.36 -2.61
CA PRO A 235 7.09 27.84 -3.03
C PRO A 235 7.09 29.33 -3.31
N GLY A 236 7.95 30.09 -2.60
CA GLY A 236 8.03 31.53 -2.70
C GLY A 236 7.09 32.33 -1.79
N TRP A 237 6.24 31.64 -1.01
CA TRP A 237 5.38 32.28 -0.01
C TRP A 237 5.84 31.91 1.40
N VAL A 238 6.23 32.92 2.19
CA VAL A 238 6.64 32.74 3.59
C VAL A 238 5.53 33.28 4.50
N ARG A 239 5.04 32.43 5.38
CA ARG A 239 4.10 32.83 6.42
C ARG A 239 4.85 33.76 7.43
N THR A 240 4.55 35.02 7.43
CA THR A 240 5.03 35.94 8.47
C THR A 240 4.18 35.72 9.72
N GLU A 241 4.77 35.15 10.77
CA GLU A 241 4.11 35.12 12.08
C GLU A 241 3.97 36.57 12.60
N MET A 242 2.74 37.04 12.60
CA MET A 242 2.44 38.28 13.28
C MET A 242 2.51 38.05 14.79
N LYS A 243 3.56 38.48 15.43
CA LYS A 243 3.56 38.68 16.88
C LYS A 243 2.55 39.80 17.21
N GLY A 244 1.38 39.37 17.72
CA GLY A 244 0.44 40.18 18.48
C GLY A 244 -0.02 41.49 17.81
N GLY A 245 -1.09 41.45 17.03
CA GLY A 245 -1.79 42.64 16.56
C GLY A 245 -2.98 42.28 15.69
N MET A 246 -4.15 42.66 16.09
CA MET A 246 -5.38 42.54 15.31
C MET A 246 -5.24 43.26 13.95
N GLY A 247 -5.49 42.52 12.86
CA GLY A 247 -5.81 43.13 11.57
C GLY A 247 -4.63 43.47 10.65
N GLY A 248 -3.80 42.50 10.29
CA GLY A 248 -2.80 42.69 9.25
C GLY A 248 -3.25 42.19 7.87
N VAL A 249 -3.23 43.06 6.89
CA VAL A 249 -3.45 42.74 5.48
C VAL A 249 -2.33 41.83 4.99
N VAL A 250 -2.64 40.63 4.54
CA VAL A 250 -1.68 39.69 3.92
C VAL A 250 -1.29 40.27 2.56
N ASN A 251 -0.05 40.69 2.42
CA ASN A 251 0.48 41.21 1.17
C ASN A 251 0.96 40.03 0.31
N LEU A 252 0.21 39.70 -0.72
CA LEU A 252 0.47 38.57 -1.62
C LEU A 252 1.56 38.85 -2.66
N SER A 253 2.13 40.04 -2.70
CA SER A 253 3.24 40.37 -3.59
C SER A 253 4.57 40.00 -2.91
N GLY A 254 5.05 38.80 -3.15
CA GLY A 254 6.27 38.21 -2.57
C GLY A 254 7.60 38.87 -3.00
N ILE A 255 7.69 40.19 -2.97
CA ILE A 255 8.94 40.92 -3.12
C ILE A 255 9.32 41.48 -1.73
N ALA A 256 10.17 40.75 -1.02
CA ALA A 256 10.87 41.29 0.12
C ALA A 256 11.75 42.44 -0.38
N ARG A 257 11.37 43.69 -0.11
CA ARG A 257 12.27 44.83 -0.28
C ARG A 257 13.44 44.68 0.69
N PRO A 258 14.70 44.74 0.24
CA PRO A 258 15.81 44.83 1.16
C PRO A 258 15.67 46.08 2.01
N VAL A 259 15.72 45.89 3.32
CA VAL A 259 15.81 47.01 4.26
C VAL A 259 17.11 47.72 3.96
N GLY A 260 17.01 48.93 3.39
CA GLY A 260 18.16 49.78 3.13
C GLY A 260 18.80 50.16 4.45
N SER A 261 20.09 49.91 4.58
CA SER A 261 20.96 50.49 5.55
C SER A 261 20.99 51.99 5.30
N GLY A 262 20.21 52.73 6.08
CA GLY A 262 20.35 54.19 6.19
C GLY A 262 21.47 54.49 7.17
N GLY A 263 22.48 55.23 6.73
CA GLY A 263 23.58 55.77 7.52
C GLY A 263 23.18 56.81 8.54
#